data_db50e4275670ff6ed7982c1f261a3d60
#
_entry.id   db50e4275670ff6ed7982c1f261a3d60
#
_cell.length_a   1.000
_cell.length_b   1.000
_cell.length_c   1.000
_cell.angle_alpha   90.00
_cell.angle_beta   90.00
_cell.angle_gamma   90.00
#
_symmetry.space_group_name_H-M   'P 1'
#
loop_
_entity.id
_entity.type
_entity.pdbx_description
1 polymer ?
#
loop_
_entity_poly.entity_id
_entity_poly.type
_entity_poly.pdbx_seq_one_letter_code
_entity_poly.pdbx_strand_id
1 'polypeptide(L)'
;MLFTNLIAATLLGLATAQQSPNGRGCGFKIAPCPADTKCVPNDYSCTNLHRCPGTCYFKNQYQTCGGFRIEHPPRCKKGTHCIDDPRIPGSCGMACDAPGICAPIKAPSCGGFIGEECPKGLWCYDNPTDDCDPENGGADCMGICL
;
A
#
# COMPACT_ATOMS: atom_id res chain seq x y z
N MET A 1 8.96 -45.69 40.37
CA MET A 1 9.59 -44.54 39.70
C MET A 1 8.76 -44.23 38.44
N LEU A 2 7.86 -43.27 38.51
CA LEU A 2 7.05 -42.81 37.39
C LEU A 2 7.72 -41.64 36.75
N PHE A 3 8.12 -41.74 35.48
CA PHE A 3 8.61 -40.62 34.67
C PHE A 3 7.44 -39.98 33.97
N THR A 4 7.06 -38.80 34.42
CA THR A 4 6.06 -37.94 33.76
C THR A 4 6.73 -37.15 32.63
N ASN A 5 6.47 -37.55 31.37
CA ASN A 5 6.90 -36.79 30.20
C ASN A 5 5.98 -35.57 30.04
N LEU A 6 6.50 -34.39 30.33
CA LEU A 6 5.88 -33.09 29.97
C LEU A 6 6.19 -32.80 28.48
N ILE A 7 5.19 -32.93 27.63
CA ILE A 7 5.26 -32.49 26.23
C ILE A 7 4.93 -30.99 26.23
N ALA A 8 5.95 -30.16 26.08
CA ALA A 8 5.78 -28.73 25.86
C ALA A 8 5.36 -28.53 24.40
N ALA A 9 4.08 -28.22 24.18
CA ALA A 9 3.57 -27.82 22.88
C ALA A 9 3.98 -26.37 22.63
N THR A 10 5.00 -26.12 21.82
CA THR A 10 5.35 -24.81 21.29
C THR A 10 4.34 -24.40 20.21
N LEU A 11 3.42 -23.50 20.55
CA LEU A 11 2.56 -22.82 19.59
C LEU A 11 3.42 -21.84 18.78
N LEU A 12 3.86 -22.26 17.59
CA LEU A 12 4.38 -21.35 16.59
C LEU A 12 3.23 -20.49 16.09
N GLY A 13 3.13 -19.28 16.62
CA GLY A 13 2.25 -18.24 16.08
C GLY A 13 2.73 -17.88 14.68
N LEU A 14 2.00 -18.33 13.66
CA LEU A 14 2.16 -17.84 12.30
C LEU A 14 1.71 -16.37 12.29
N ALA A 15 2.66 -15.45 12.36
CA ALA A 15 2.42 -14.05 12.03
C ALA A 15 2.06 -14.00 10.54
N THR A 16 0.76 -13.93 10.23
CA THR A 16 0.30 -13.63 8.87
C THR A 16 0.61 -12.17 8.61
N ALA A 17 1.69 -11.90 7.88
CA ALA A 17 1.93 -10.58 7.35
C ALA A 17 0.68 -10.14 6.58
N GLN A 18 0.02 -9.10 7.06
CA GLN A 18 -1.16 -8.53 6.42
C GLN A 18 -0.69 -7.79 5.17
N GLN A 19 -0.75 -8.49 4.03
CA GLN A 19 -0.41 -7.89 2.74
C GLN A 19 -1.40 -6.77 2.42
N SER A 20 -0.88 -5.64 1.94
CA SER A 20 -1.71 -4.55 1.42
C SER A 20 -2.72 -5.09 0.41
N PRO A 21 -3.99 -4.66 0.45
CA PRO A 21 -4.98 -5.03 -0.55
C PRO A 21 -4.70 -4.43 -1.92
N ASN A 22 -3.79 -3.45 -1.99
CA ASN A 22 -3.39 -2.80 -3.24
C ASN A 22 -2.54 -3.75 -4.10
N GLY A 23 -2.74 -3.73 -5.41
CA GLY A 23 -2.02 -4.61 -6.33
C GLY A 23 -2.58 -6.05 -6.44
N ARG A 24 -3.57 -6.44 -5.64
CA ARG A 24 -4.20 -7.76 -5.75
C ARG A 24 -4.95 -7.91 -7.06
N GLY A 25 -4.80 -9.07 -7.71
CA GLY A 25 -5.53 -9.38 -8.94
C GLY A 25 -7.05 -9.45 -8.73
N CYS A 26 -7.79 -8.97 -9.70
CA CYS A 26 -9.26 -9.01 -9.76
C CYS A 26 -9.74 -9.21 -11.19
N GLY A 27 -11.04 -9.28 -11.39
CA GLY A 27 -11.63 -9.58 -12.70
C GLY A 27 -11.76 -11.09 -12.95
N PHE A 28 -12.20 -11.51 -14.13
CA PHE A 28 -12.41 -12.93 -14.50
C PHE A 28 -13.15 -13.79 -13.46
N LYS A 29 -14.07 -13.22 -12.68
CA LYS A 29 -14.72 -13.90 -11.56
C LYS A 29 -13.76 -14.28 -10.41
N ILE A 30 -12.57 -13.71 -10.36
CA ILE A 30 -11.71 -13.78 -9.18
C ILE A 30 -12.43 -13.07 -8.02
N ALA A 31 -12.08 -13.43 -6.79
CA ALA A 31 -12.67 -12.82 -5.61
C ALA A 31 -12.68 -11.28 -5.72
N PRO A 32 -13.75 -10.61 -5.26
CA PRO A 32 -13.86 -9.16 -5.33
C PRO A 32 -12.70 -8.50 -4.59
N CYS A 33 -12.40 -7.29 -4.98
CA CYS A 33 -11.41 -6.49 -4.27
C CYS A 33 -11.81 -6.32 -2.80
N PRO A 34 -10.82 -6.27 -1.89
CA PRO A 34 -11.06 -5.98 -0.47
C PRO A 34 -11.82 -4.66 -0.27
N ALA A 35 -12.36 -4.47 0.93
CA ALA A 35 -12.99 -3.22 1.32
C ALA A 35 -12.04 -2.04 1.01
N ASP A 36 -12.63 -0.91 0.63
CA ASP A 36 -11.93 0.33 0.27
C ASP A 36 -11.06 0.29 -1.01
N THR A 37 -11.04 -0.82 -1.72
CA THR A 37 -10.42 -0.94 -3.03
C THR A 37 -11.47 -1.11 -4.14
N LYS A 38 -11.07 -0.81 -5.37
CA LYS A 38 -11.84 -1.03 -6.59
C LYS A 38 -11.01 -1.80 -7.62
N CYS A 39 -11.66 -2.66 -8.39
CA CYS A 39 -11.01 -3.33 -9.50
C CYS A 39 -10.88 -2.38 -10.70
N VAL A 40 -9.66 -2.18 -11.16
CA VAL A 40 -9.34 -1.42 -12.36
C VAL A 40 -8.81 -2.39 -13.40
N PRO A 41 -9.37 -2.42 -14.63
CA PRO A 41 -8.88 -3.31 -15.67
C PRO A 41 -7.44 -2.98 -16.05
N ASN A 42 -6.62 -4.02 -16.27
CA ASN A 42 -5.23 -3.83 -16.72
C ASN A 42 -5.16 -3.32 -18.17
N ASP A 43 -6.21 -3.58 -18.94
CA ASP A 43 -6.41 -3.03 -20.28
C ASP A 43 -7.57 -2.04 -20.25
N TYR A 44 -7.28 -0.76 -20.48
CA TYR A 44 -8.28 0.32 -20.46
C TYR A 44 -9.35 0.20 -21.55
N SER A 45 -9.11 -0.59 -22.59
CA SER A 45 -10.11 -0.91 -23.62
C SER A 45 -11.18 -1.89 -23.10
N CYS A 46 -10.90 -2.55 -21.97
CA CYS A 46 -11.83 -3.50 -21.38
C CYS A 46 -12.95 -2.80 -20.61
N THR A 47 -14.15 -2.93 -21.12
CA THR A 47 -15.37 -2.37 -20.49
C THR A 47 -16.08 -3.36 -19.56
N ASN A 48 -15.64 -4.62 -19.52
CA ASN A 48 -16.31 -5.68 -18.75
C ASN A 48 -15.31 -6.51 -17.93
N LEU A 49 -15.19 -6.20 -16.66
CA LEU A 49 -14.31 -6.90 -15.72
C LEU A 49 -14.62 -8.40 -15.52
N HIS A 50 -15.77 -8.90 -15.95
CA HIS A 50 -16.03 -10.36 -15.98
C HIS A 50 -15.23 -11.08 -17.05
N ARG A 51 -14.69 -10.36 -18.02
CA ARG A 51 -13.96 -10.89 -19.18
C ARG A 51 -12.50 -10.49 -19.25
N CYS A 52 -12.04 -9.63 -18.34
CA CYS A 52 -10.70 -9.09 -18.33
C CYS A 52 -10.06 -9.16 -16.95
N PRO A 53 -8.73 -9.31 -16.92
CA PRO A 53 -8.00 -9.17 -15.66
C PRO A 53 -7.97 -7.70 -15.23
N GLY A 54 -7.91 -7.49 -13.94
CA GLY A 54 -7.74 -6.19 -13.35
C GLY A 54 -6.89 -6.27 -12.09
N THR A 55 -6.61 -5.13 -11.53
CA THR A 55 -5.86 -4.95 -10.30
C THR A 55 -6.66 -4.12 -9.32
N CYS A 56 -6.64 -4.51 -8.05
CA CYS A 56 -7.32 -3.76 -6.99
C CYS A 56 -6.48 -2.55 -6.61
N TYR A 57 -7.08 -1.38 -6.68
CA TYR A 57 -6.50 -0.12 -6.21
C TYR A 57 -7.40 0.51 -5.17
N PHE A 58 -6.82 1.23 -4.23
CA PHE A 58 -7.60 1.98 -3.25
C PHE A 58 -8.55 2.95 -3.94
N LYS A 59 -9.76 3.02 -3.44
CA LYS A 59 -10.68 4.11 -3.79
C LYS A 59 -10.00 5.41 -3.40
N ASN A 60 -10.21 6.46 -4.23
CA ASN A 60 -9.55 7.76 -4.04
C ASN A 60 -9.83 8.33 -2.65
N GLN A 61 -9.02 7.97 -1.66
CA GLN A 61 -9.03 8.53 -0.31
C GLN A 61 -8.30 9.86 -0.26
N TYR A 62 -7.30 10.02 -1.14
CA TYR A 62 -6.42 11.16 -1.16
C TYR A 62 -6.61 11.95 -2.44
N GLN A 63 -6.57 13.28 -2.30
CA GLN A 63 -6.57 14.17 -3.46
C GLN A 63 -5.30 13.94 -4.27
N THR A 64 -5.41 13.82 -5.58
CA THR A 64 -4.26 13.77 -6.48
C THR A 64 -3.55 15.11 -6.53
N CYS A 65 -2.24 15.09 -6.73
CA CYS A 65 -1.40 16.27 -6.85
C CYS A 65 -0.22 15.99 -7.80
N GLY A 66 0.47 17.03 -8.25
CA GLY A 66 1.60 16.88 -9.16
C GLY A 66 1.22 16.23 -10.49
N GLY A 67 2.23 15.69 -11.19
CA GLY A 67 2.09 15.11 -12.52
C GLY A 67 2.13 16.17 -13.61
N PHE A 68 2.98 15.94 -14.62
CA PHE A 68 3.24 16.95 -15.68
C PHE A 68 2.10 17.08 -16.71
N ARG A 69 1.28 16.03 -16.83
CA ARG A 69 0.17 16.00 -17.81
C ARG A 69 -1.04 16.83 -17.43
N ILE A 70 -1.04 17.39 -16.23
CA ILE A 70 -2.13 18.25 -15.75
C ILE A 70 -1.65 19.70 -15.85
N GLU A 71 -2.25 20.47 -16.74
CA GLU A 71 -1.89 21.88 -17.00
C GLU A 71 -1.94 22.75 -15.73
N HIS A 72 -2.78 22.38 -14.78
CA HIS A 72 -2.86 23.00 -13.45
C HIS A 72 -3.07 21.91 -12.38
N PRO A 73 -1.99 21.26 -11.90
CA PRO A 73 -2.14 20.21 -10.91
C PRO A 73 -2.75 20.76 -9.62
N PRO A 74 -3.73 20.07 -9.02
CA PRO A 74 -4.33 20.51 -7.77
C PRO A 74 -3.28 20.64 -6.67
N ARG A 75 -3.32 21.75 -5.94
CA ARG A 75 -2.46 21.94 -4.77
C ARG A 75 -3.04 21.22 -3.57
N CYS A 76 -2.18 20.62 -2.77
CA CYS A 76 -2.56 19.99 -1.54
C CYS A 76 -3.11 21.00 -0.52
N LYS A 77 -4.12 20.60 0.23
CA LYS A 77 -4.71 21.40 1.30
C LYS A 77 -3.71 21.57 2.46
N LYS A 78 -3.94 22.60 3.28
CA LYS A 78 -3.13 22.84 4.50
C LYS A 78 -3.13 21.57 5.38
N GLY A 79 -1.95 21.15 5.83
CA GLY A 79 -1.76 19.94 6.63
C GLY A 79 -1.49 18.67 5.82
N THR A 80 -1.46 18.78 4.48
CA THR A 80 -1.06 17.71 3.56
C THR A 80 0.04 18.19 2.63
N HIS A 81 0.84 17.24 2.11
CA HIS A 81 1.87 17.51 1.11
C HIS A 81 1.80 16.49 -0.02
N CYS A 82 2.31 16.86 -1.17
CA CYS A 82 2.32 15.99 -2.34
C CYS A 82 3.49 15.02 -2.27
N ILE A 83 3.19 13.74 -2.32
CA ILE A 83 4.18 12.66 -2.40
C ILE A 83 3.84 11.73 -3.55
N ASP A 84 4.79 10.94 -3.99
CA ASP A 84 4.50 9.80 -4.86
C ASP A 84 3.55 8.84 -4.15
N ASP A 85 2.64 8.21 -4.89
CA ASP A 85 1.68 7.28 -4.28
C ASP A 85 2.34 5.94 -3.97
N PRO A 86 2.75 5.66 -2.71
CA PRO A 86 3.45 4.43 -2.36
C PRO A 86 2.54 3.20 -2.38
N ARG A 87 1.24 3.40 -2.59
CA ARG A 87 0.27 2.32 -2.69
C ARG A 87 0.26 1.67 -4.07
N ILE A 88 0.97 2.25 -5.04
CA ILE A 88 1.09 1.74 -6.42
C ILE A 88 2.48 1.11 -6.57
N PRO A 89 2.62 -0.22 -6.45
CA PRO A 89 3.91 -0.89 -6.55
C PRO A 89 4.57 -0.64 -7.91
N GLY A 90 5.87 -0.39 -7.93
CA GLY A 90 6.66 -0.18 -9.13
C GLY A 90 6.31 1.10 -9.91
N SER A 91 5.57 2.02 -9.30
CA SER A 91 5.34 3.35 -9.87
C SER A 91 6.62 4.17 -9.80
N CYS A 92 7.02 4.76 -10.92
CA CYS A 92 8.08 5.76 -10.94
C CYS A 92 7.61 7.14 -10.48
N GLY A 93 6.35 7.27 -10.08
CA GLY A 93 5.78 8.45 -9.49
C GLY A 93 5.92 9.72 -10.34
N MET A 94 6.09 10.83 -9.66
CA MET A 94 6.24 12.14 -10.29
C MET A 94 7.49 12.25 -11.17
N ALA A 95 8.50 11.41 -10.97
CA ALA A 95 9.67 11.33 -11.84
C ALA A 95 9.34 10.92 -13.28
N CYS A 96 8.21 10.24 -13.48
CA CYS A 96 7.69 9.84 -14.80
C CYS A 96 6.35 10.54 -15.12
N ASP A 97 6.17 11.74 -14.62
CA ASP A 97 4.96 12.56 -14.85
C ASP A 97 3.65 11.94 -14.34
N ALA A 98 3.72 10.87 -13.52
CA ALA A 98 2.54 10.32 -12.86
C ALA A 98 2.08 11.24 -11.72
N PRO A 99 0.75 11.35 -11.48
CA PRO A 99 0.27 12.12 -10.35
C PRO A 99 0.62 11.41 -9.03
N GLY A 100 0.98 12.22 -8.03
CA GLY A 100 1.10 11.80 -6.65
C GLY A 100 -0.20 11.98 -5.86
N ILE A 101 -0.10 11.87 -4.56
CA ILE A 101 -1.22 12.05 -3.62
C ILE A 101 -0.90 13.09 -2.55
N CYS A 102 -1.92 13.77 -2.07
CA CYS A 102 -1.83 14.68 -0.92
C CYS A 102 -1.91 13.86 0.37
N ALA A 103 -0.78 13.43 0.89
CA ALA A 103 -0.69 12.70 2.16
C ALA A 103 -0.63 13.65 3.37
N PRO A 104 -1.12 13.24 4.55
CA PRO A 104 -0.98 14.04 5.76
C PRO A 104 0.50 14.25 6.12
N ILE A 105 0.89 15.49 6.44
CA ILE A 105 2.27 15.81 6.88
C ILE A 105 2.64 15.04 8.17
N LYS A 106 1.64 14.71 8.99
CA LYS A 106 1.78 13.96 10.24
C LYS A 106 1.11 12.59 10.13
N ALA A 107 1.32 11.89 9.01
CA ALA A 107 0.92 10.50 8.92
C ALA A 107 1.65 9.69 10.01
N PRO A 108 0.98 8.75 10.69
CA PRO A 108 1.66 7.86 11.61
C PRO A 108 2.75 7.06 10.89
N SER A 109 3.88 6.89 11.53
CA SER A 109 4.95 6.00 11.05
C SER A 109 4.63 4.54 11.32
N CYS A 110 5.27 3.65 10.58
CA CYS A 110 5.16 2.21 10.77
C CYS A 110 6.46 1.50 10.33
N GLY A 111 6.56 0.21 10.62
CA GLY A 111 7.73 -0.58 10.25
C GLY A 111 8.96 -0.19 11.07
N GLY A 112 10.11 -0.13 10.41
CA GLY A 112 11.39 0.11 11.06
C GLY A 112 11.84 -1.06 11.93
N PHE A 113 12.97 -0.90 12.63
CA PHE A 113 13.54 -1.94 13.49
C PHE A 113 12.59 -2.40 14.62
N ILE A 114 11.73 -1.53 15.10
CA ILE A 114 10.77 -1.82 16.19
C ILE A 114 9.51 -2.50 15.65
N GLY A 115 9.23 -2.42 14.34
CA GLY A 115 8.06 -3.03 13.71
C GLY A 115 6.75 -2.35 14.13
N GLU A 116 6.72 -1.01 14.19
CA GLU A 116 5.51 -0.26 14.55
C GLU A 116 4.35 -0.60 13.61
N GLU A 117 3.17 -0.86 14.19
CA GLU A 117 1.95 -1.18 13.44
C GLU A 117 1.11 0.08 13.17
N CYS A 118 0.43 0.09 12.03
CA CYS A 118 -0.49 1.17 11.71
C CYS A 118 -1.77 1.10 12.56
N PRO A 119 -2.38 2.26 12.85
CA PRO A 119 -3.73 2.33 13.41
C PRO A 119 -4.74 1.55 12.55
N LYS A 120 -5.81 1.05 13.19
CA LYS A 120 -6.84 0.28 12.51
C LYS A 120 -7.41 1.02 11.30
N GLY A 121 -7.41 0.34 10.16
CA GLY A 121 -7.93 0.87 8.89
C GLY A 121 -6.89 1.56 8.02
N LEU A 122 -5.64 1.67 8.48
CA LEU A 122 -4.50 2.14 7.71
C LEU A 122 -3.52 0.99 7.44
N TRP A 123 -2.74 1.14 6.39
CA TRP A 123 -1.75 0.17 5.94
C TRP A 123 -0.37 0.81 5.92
N CYS A 124 0.64 0.01 6.26
CA CYS A 124 2.01 0.46 6.23
C CYS A 124 2.55 0.41 4.79
N TYR A 125 3.03 1.53 4.32
CA TYR A 125 3.70 1.66 3.02
C TYR A 125 5.07 2.27 3.24
N ASP A 126 5.98 1.96 2.33
CA ASP A 126 7.28 2.62 2.30
C ASP A 126 7.12 4.15 2.19
N ASN A 127 8.01 4.88 2.84
CA ASN A 127 7.96 6.34 2.81
C ASN A 127 8.71 6.87 1.58
N PRO A 128 8.03 7.37 0.54
CA PRO A 128 8.69 7.80 -0.70
C PRO A 128 9.50 9.10 -0.53
N THR A 129 9.55 9.66 0.67
CA THR A 129 10.26 10.92 0.95
C THR A 129 11.56 10.72 1.72
N ASP A 130 11.89 9.50 2.11
CA ASP A 130 13.20 9.18 2.68
C ASP A 130 14.07 8.44 1.64
N ASP A 131 15.34 8.31 1.90
CA ASP A 131 16.28 7.63 1.02
C ASP A 131 16.42 6.14 1.37
N CYS A 132 15.47 5.59 2.11
CA CYS A 132 15.46 4.19 2.52
C CYS A 132 14.57 3.37 1.58
N ASP A 133 15.14 2.37 0.94
CA ASP A 133 14.44 1.50 0.00
C ASP A 133 14.48 0.05 0.49
N PRO A 134 13.35 -0.53 0.92
CA PRO A 134 13.29 -1.92 1.39
C PRO A 134 13.67 -2.95 0.31
N GLU A 135 13.48 -2.62 -0.96
CA GLU A 135 13.82 -3.52 -2.07
C GLU A 135 15.32 -3.50 -2.41
N ASN A 136 16.05 -2.44 -2.00
CA ASN A 136 17.47 -2.24 -2.26
C ASN A 136 18.35 -2.30 -0.99
N GLY A 137 17.96 -3.09 0.00
CA GLY A 137 18.76 -3.39 1.18
C GLY A 137 18.41 -2.61 2.45
N GLY A 138 17.33 -1.84 2.43
CA GLY A 138 16.80 -1.15 3.60
C GLY A 138 15.91 -2.05 4.46
N ALA A 139 16.49 -2.98 5.24
CA ALA A 139 15.71 -3.93 6.03
C ALA A 139 14.85 -3.28 7.14
N ASP A 140 15.25 -2.12 7.61
CA ASP A 140 14.64 -1.41 8.74
C ASP A 140 14.08 -0.05 8.34
N CYS A 141 13.65 0.11 7.08
CA CYS A 141 13.03 1.36 6.61
C CYS A 141 11.76 1.68 7.38
N MET A 142 11.62 2.95 7.72
CA MET A 142 10.38 3.47 8.31
C MET A 142 9.37 3.71 7.19
N GLY A 143 8.16 3.23 7.41
CA GLY A 143 7.04 3.48 6.52
C GLY A 143 6.09 4.55 7.04
N ILE A 144 5.08 4.85 6.24
CA ILE A 144 3.96 5.72 6.58
C ILE A 144 2.64 4.97 6.52
N CYS A 145 1.74 5.28 7.45
CA CYS A 145 0.40 4.69 7.49
C CYS A 145 -0.58 5.52 6.63
N LEU A 146 -1.11 4.92 5.56
CA LEU A 146 -2.08 5.52 4.66
C LEU A 146 -3.33 4.66 4.50
#